data_80431e63190d43014f42c59a7031923f
#
_entry.id   80431e63190d43014f42c59a7031923f
#
_cell.length_a   1.000
_cell.length_b   1.000
_cell.length_c   1.000
_cell.angle_alpha   90.00
_cell.angle_beta   90.00
_cell.angle_gamma   90.00
#
_symmetry.space_group_name_H-M   'P 1'
#
loop_
_entity.id
_entity.type
_entity.pdbx_description
1 polymer ?
#
loop_
_entity_poly.entity_id
_entity_poly.type
_entity_poly.pdbx_seq_one_letter_code
_entity_poly.pdbx_strand_id
1 'polypeptide(L)'
;MYEDIYNQIKLAAEKKNLKPSTANAYCHTIRHFLDYTGKPWNELIIDDADAFLTAKRLSGVMPETYNHYYSAIRFMYKRILKLYWDEDEISRMKRDQALPVILSKDEINSILDATKNLKHKAIIATMYSGGLRVSEVVHLHYDDISRSNKSIHIRNTKNRRDRYTICLLYTSPSPRDISGS
;
A
#
# COMPACT_ATOMS: atom_id res chain seq x y z
N MET A 1 22.85 -16.52 2.35
CA MET A 1 23.03 -16.30 0.89
C MET A 1 22.50 -14.93 0.45
N TYR A 2 21.33 -14.46 0.90
CA TYR A 2 20.74 -13.18 0.47
C TYR A 2 20.95 -12.02 1.44
N GLU A 3 21.55 -12.23 2.60
CA GLU A 3 21.61 -11.25 3.68
C GLU A 3 22.40 -9.99 3.30
N ASP A 4 23.51 -10.16 2.58
CA ASP A 4 24.32 -9.03 2.11
C ASP A 4 23.53 -8.10 1.18
N ILE A 5 22.90 -8.66 0.15
CA ILE A 5 22.11 -7.83 -0.78
C ILE A 5 20.90 -7.18 -0.08
N TYR A 6 20.27 -7.84 0.91
CA TYR A 6 19.18 -7.26 1.68
C TYR A 6 19.64 -6.05 2.51
N ASN A 7 20.81 -6.14 3.12
CA ASN A 7 21.40 -5.02 3.87
C ASN A 7 21.70 -3.85 2.95
N GLN A 8 22.23 -4.11 1.75
CA GLN A 8 22.47 -3.06 0.76
C GLN A 8 21.17 -2.43 0.26
N ILE A 9 20.11 -3.21 0.01
CA ILE A 9 18.79 -2.69 -0.38
C ILE A 9 18.23 -1.79 0.72
N LYS A 10 18.25 -2.24 1.97
CA LYS A 10 17.74 -1.47 3.12
C LYS A 10 18.49 -0.15 3.29
N LEU A 11 19.83 -0.20 3.24
CA LEU A 11 20.67 1.00 3.32
C LEU A 11 20.42 1.97 2.16
N ALA A 12 20.31 1.46 0.93
CA ALA A 12 20.00 2.28 -0.23
C ALA A 12 18.59 2.89 -0.17
N ALA A 13 17.63 2.15 0.38
CA ALA A 13 16.26 2.60 0.58
C ALA A 13 16.19 3.71 1.65
N GLU A 14 16.92 3.56 2.74
CA GLU A 14 17.04 4.57 3.81
C GLU A 14 17.62 5.88 3.27
N LYS A 15 18.73 5.82 2.51
CA LYS A 15 19.33 6.98 1.82
C LYS A 15 18.35 7.69 0.88
N LYS A 16 17.32 7.00 0.40
CA LYS A 16 16.24 7.55 -0.43
C LYS A 16 14.98 7.89 0.36
N ASN A 17 15.03 7.81 1.68
CA ASN A 17 13.91 8.06 2.56
C ASN A 17 12.66 7.22 2.21
N LEU A 18 12.87 5.99 1.74
CA LEU A 18 11.79 5.05 1.49
C LEU A 18 11.29 4.46 2.82
N LYS A 19 10.02 4.05 2.86
CA LYS A 19 9.47 3.37 4.05
C LYS A 19 10.12 1.99 4.21
N PRO A 20 10.35 1.53 5.46
CA PRO A 20 10.87 0.18 5.72
C PRO A 20 10.06 -0.94 5.05
N SER A 21 8.73 -0.77 4.99
CA SER A 21 7.84 -1.69 4.27
C SER A 21 8.16 -1.80 2.78
N THR A 22 8.54 -0.69 2.13
CA THR A 22 8.97 -0.69 0.72
C THR A 22 10.29 -1.42 0.55
N ALA A 23 11.26 -1.20 1.45
CA ALA A 23 12.54 -1.90 1.42
C ALA A 23 12.36 -3.42 1.60
N ASN A 24 11.52 -3.83 2.54
CA ASN A 24 11.20 -5.25 2.76
C ASN A 24 10.51 -5.88 1.54
N ALA A 25 9.57 -5.17 0.91
CA ALA A 25 8.93 -5.63 -0.31
C ALA A 25 9.94 -5.76 -1.47
N TYR A 26 10.91 -4.85 -1.57
CA TYR A 26 12.00 -4.97 -2.56
C TYR A 26 12.89 -6.18 -2.26
N CYS A 27 13.28 -6.41 -1.01
CA CYS A 27 14.06 -7.61 -0.63
C CYS A 27 13.34 -8.89 -1.05
N HIS A 28 12.03 -8.98 -0.79
CA HIS A 28 11.22 -10.15 -1.20
C HIS A 28 11.24 -10.34 -2.72
N THR A 29 11.02 -9.27 -3.46
CA THR A 29 11.05 -9.30 -4.93
C THR A 29 12.42 -9.70 -5.47
N ILE A 30 13.49 -9.14 -4.92
CA ILE A 30 14.86 -9.44 -5.35
C ILE A 30 15.22 -10.90 -5.06
N ARG A 31 14.73 -11.48 -3.96
CA ARG A 31 14.87 -12.92 -3.72
C ARG A 31 14.31 -13.73 -4.89
N HIS A 32 13.06 -13.49 -5.28
CA HIS A 32 12.44 -14.19 -6.42
C HIS A 32 13.21 -14.01 -7.72
N PHE A 33 13.80 -12.85 -7.91
CA PHE A 33 14.64 -12.57 -9.08
C PHE A 33 15.95 -13.39 -9.05
N LEU A 34 16.63 -13.42 -7.90
CA LEU A 34 17.85 -14.20 -7.73
C LEU A 34 17.60 -15.69 -7.82
N ASP A 35 16.49 -16.18 -7.25
CA ASP A 35 16.06 -17.59 -7.38
C ASP A 35 15.81 -17.97 -8.86
N TYR A 36 15.27 -17.05 -9.66
CA TYR A 36 15.03 -17.26 -11.10
C TYR A 36 16.34 -17.30 -11.90
N THR A 37 17.27 -16.38 -11.65
CA THR A 37 18.53 -16.31 -12.40
C THR A 37 19.53 -17.39 -12.00
N GLY A 38 19.47 -17.85 -10.75
CA GLY A 38 20.45 -18.77 -10.17
C GLY A 38 21.87 -18.19 -10.04
N LYS A 39 22.03 -16.87 -10.28
CA LYS A 39 23.31 -16.16 -10.25
C LYS A 39 23.52 -15.41 -8.93
N PRO A 40 24.78 -15.25 -8.50
CA PRO A 40 25.11 -14.27 -7.46
C PRO A 40 24.70 -12.86 -7.90
N TRP A 41 24.23 -12.04 -6.94
CA TRP A 41 23.69 -10.70 -7.23
C TRP A 41 24.72 -9.75 -7.87
N ASN A 42 26.02 -9.93 -7.62
CA ASN A 42 27.11 -9.12 -8.15
C ASN A 42 27.57 -9.53 -9.56
N GLU A 43 27.05 -10.63 -10.09
CA GLU A 43 27.33 -11.13 -11.45
C GLU A 43 26.16 -10.88 -12.42
N LEU A 44 25.12 -10.20 -11.97
CA LEU A 44 23.95 -9.90 -12.77
C LEU A 44 24.27 -8.85 -13.85
N ILE A 45 23.76 -9.08 -15.06
CA ILE A 45 23.81 -8.16 -16.18
C ILE A 45 22.41 -7.68 -16.53
N ILE A 46 22.29 -6.67 -17.39
CA ILE A 46 20.98 -6.07 -17.72
C ILE A 46 20.03 -7.09 -18.38
N ASP A 47 20.57 -8.00 -19.18
CA ASP A 47 19.79 -9.03 -19.87
C ASP A 47 19.09 -9.98 -18.88
N ASP A 48 19.66 -10.23 -17.71
CA ASP A 48 19.03 -11.03 -16.68
C ASP A 48 17.73 -10.35 -16.17
N ALA A 49 17.77 -9.02 -16.05
CA ALA A 49 16.59 -8.25 -15.65
C ALA A 49 15.51 -8.27 -16.73
N ASP A 50 15.90 -8.09 -17.98
CA ASP A 50 14.97 -8.12 -19.12
C ASP A 50 14.33 -9.52 -19.26
N ALA A 51 15.13 -10.58 -19.23
CA ALA A 51 14.65 -11.96 -19.31
C ALA A 51 13.61 -12.27 -18.21
N PHE A 52 13.89 -11.87 -16.94
CA PHE A 52 12.96 -12.08 -15.84
C PHE A 52 11.68 -11.28 -16.02
N LEU A 53 11.77 -9.99 -16.34
CA LEU A 53 10.61 -9.13 -16.51
C LEU A 53 9.76 -9.54 -17.71
N THR A 54 10.41 -9.96 -18.80
CA THR A 54 9.72 -10.52 -19.97
C THR A 54 9.01 -11.83 -19.61
N ALA A 55 9.64 -12.74 -18.87
CA ALA A 55 8.99 -13.97 -18.37
C ALA A 55 7.77 -13.65 -17.49
N LYS A 56 7.86 -12.64 -16.61
CA LYS A 56 6.72 -12.18 -15.79
C LYS A 56 5.59 -11.60 -16.62
N ARG A 57 5.91 -10.82 -17.65
CA ARG A 57 4.92 -10.27 -18.59
C ARG A 57 4.20 -11.38 -19.35
N LEU A 58 4.92 -12.35 -19.87
CA LEU A 58 4.35 -13.50 -20.62
C LEU A 58 3.54 -14.45 -19.73
N SER A 59 3.84 -14.52 -18.43
CA SER A 59 3.04 -15.32 -17.47
C SER A 59 1.69 -14.69 -17.12
N GLY A 60 1.34 -13.53 -17.67
CA GLY A 60 0.04 -12.88 -17.48
C GLY A 60 -0.16 -12.27 -16.10
N VAL A 61 0.91 -11.92 -15.37
CA VAL A 61 0.76 -11.20 -14.09
C VAL A 61 0.11 -9.84 -14.30
N MET A 62 -0.69 -9.41 -13.32
CA MET A 62 -1.34 -8.10 -13.35
C MET A 62 -0.33 -6.95 -13.47
N PRO A 63 -0.66 -5.86 -14.19
CA PRO A 63 0.23 -4.72 -14.39
C PRO A 63 0.80 -4.14 -13.08
N GLU A 64 0.02 -4.14 -11.99
CA GLU A 64 0.48 -3.68 -10.67
C GLU A 64 1.61 -4.55 -10.14
N THR A 65 1.45 -5.87 -10.24
CA THR A 65 2.44 -6.85 -9.80
C THR A 65 3.71 -6.75 -10.65
N TYR A 66 3.56 -6.69 -11.97
CA TYR A 66 4.70 -6.47 -12.87
C TYR A 66 5.45 -5.18 -12.54
N ASN A 67 4.73 -4.07 -12.38
CA ASN A 67 5.33 -2.78 -12.08
C ASN A 67 6.02 -2.75 -10.69
N HIS A 68 5.60 -3.63 -9.78
CA HIS A 68 6.31 -3.84 -8.53
C HIS A 68 7.65 -4.56 -8.76
N TYR A 69 7.66 -5.65 -9.53
CA TYR A 69 8.90 -6.32 -9.94
C TYR A 69 9.86 -5.35 -10.62
N TYR A 70 9.37 -4.65 -11.64
CA TYR A 70 10.12 -3.63 -12.36
C TYR A 70 10.78 -2.61 -11.41
N SER A 71 10.00 -2.08 -10.46
CA SER A 71 10.49 -1.04 -9.54
C SER A 71 11.60 -1.54 -8.63
N ALA A 72 11.48 -2.76 -8.11
CA ALA A 72 12.46 -3.36 -7.21
C ALA A 72 13.77 -3.70 -7.96
N ILE A 73 13.67 -4.32 -9.13
CA ILE A 73 14.83 -4.69 -9.95
C ILE A 73 15.55 -3.44 -10.44
N ARG A 74 14.82 -2.48 -11.03
CA ARG A 74 15.40 -1.19 -11.44
C ARG A 74 16.08 -0.47 -10.26
N PHE A 75 15.51 -0.51 -9.06
CA PHE A 75 16.14 0.06 -7.88
C PHE A 75 17.48 -0.62 -7.57
N MET A 76 17.55 -1.95 -7.60
CA MET A 76 18.77 -2.71 -7.39
C MET A 76 19.83 -2.37 -8.44
N TYR A 77 19.49 -2.42 -9.72
CA TYR A 77 20.41 -2.13 -10.81
C TYR A 77 20.96 -0.70 -10.74
N LYS A 78 20.10 0.31 -10.58
CA LYS A 78 20.54 1.72 -10.55
C LYS A 78 21.24 2.11 -9.24
N ARG A 79 20.92 1.50 -8.09
CA ARG A 79 21.41 1.98 -6.79
C ARG A 79 22.51 1.12 -6.19
N ILE A 80 22.49 -0.18 -6.46
CA ILE A 80 23.45 -1.12 -5.88
C ILE A 80 24.49 -1.52 -6.92
N LEU A 81 24.05 -2.06 -8.06
CA LEU A 81 24.94 -2.49 -9.13
C LEU A 81 25.56 -1.31 -9.89
N LYS A 82 24.93 -0.12 -9.88
CA LYS A 82 25.35 1.07 -10.63
C LYS A 82 25.38 0.86 -12.15
N LEU A 83 24.55 -0.03 -12.64
CA LEU A 83 24.40 -0.32 -14.05
C LEU A 83 23.44 0.65 -14.73
N TYR A 84 23.65 0.88 -16.02
CA TYR A 84 22.72 1.65 -16.85
C TYR A 84 21.39 0.89 -16.96
N TRP A 85 20.30 1.61 -16.97
CA TRP A 85 18.96 1.08 -17.14
C TRP A 85 18.24 1.90 -18.19
N ASP A 86 17.96 1.28 -19.32
CA ASP A 86 17.17 1.88 -20.38
C ASP A 86 15.67 1.75 -20.06
N GLU A 87 14.98 2.86 -19.97
CA GLU A 87 13.55 2.90 -19.64
C GLU A 87 12.67 2.71 -20.89
N ASP A 88 13.24 2.91 -22.09
CA ASP A 88 12.55 2.67 -23.36
C ASP A 88 12.58 1.17 -23.70
N GLU A 89 13.70 0.50 -23.45
CA GLU A 89 13.86 -0.92 -23.69
C GLU A 89 13.13 -1.77 -22.63
N ILE A 90 13.37 -1.51 -21.36
CA ILE A 90 12.70 -2.20 -20.23
C ILE A 90 11.69 -1.27 -19.58
N SER A 91 10.45 -1.33 -20.05
CA SER A 91 9.40 -0.39 -19.67
C SER A 91 8.37 -0.97 -18.71
N ARG A 92 7.64 -0.08 -18.03
CA ARG A 92 6.48 -0.43 -17.21
C ARG A 92 5.30 -0.91 -18.06
N MET A 93 4.45 -1.75 -17.47
CA MET A 93 3.16 -2.05 -18.07
C MET A 93 2.17 -0.90 -17.81
N LYS A 94 1.37 -0.57 -18.84
CA LYS A 94 0.21 0.32 -18.66
C LYS A 94 -0.75 -0.29 -17.65
N ARG A 95 -1.36 0.56 -16.83
CA ARG A 95 -2.43 0.17 -15.93
C ARG A 95 -3.75 0.59 -16.52
N ASP A 96 -4.68 -0.32 -16.56
CA ASP A 96 -6.05 0.03 -16.82
C ASP A 96 -6.64 0.68 -15.56
N GLN A 97 -7.15 1.90 -15.72
CA GLN A 97 -7.81 2.62 -14.63
C GLN A 97 -9.28 2.21 -14.59
N ALA A 98 -9.56 1.05 -14.02
CA ALA A 98 -10.95 0.73 -13.69
C ALA A 98 -11.42 1.65 -12.55
N LEU A 99 -12.61 2.23 -12.71
CA LEU A 99 -13.22 2.98 -11.62
C LEU A 99 -13.55 2.03 -10.46
N PRO A 100 -13.28 2.45 -9.21
CA PRO A 100 -13.63 1.64 -8.05
C PRO A 100 -15.14 1.46 -7.97
N VAL A 101 -15.58 0.29 -7.52
CA VAL A 101 -17.00 0.05 -7.19
C VAL A 101 -17.32 0.88 -5.94
N ILE A 102 -18.32 1.75 -6.05
CA ILE A 102 -18.80 2.58 -4.95
C ILE A 102 -20.05 1.90 -4.38
N LEU A 103 -19.97 1.55 -3.09
CA LEU A 103 -21.12 0.96 -2.39
C LEU A 103 -22.16 2.03 -2.06
N SER A 104 -23.41 1.69 -2.22
CA SER A 104 -24.56 2.51 -1.81
C SER A 104 -24.69 2.55 -0.27
N LYS A 105 -25.44 3.51 0.24
CA LYS A 105 -25.70 3.61 1.68
C LYS A 105 -26.40 2.35 2.22
N ASP A 106 -27.30 1.76 1.46
CA ASP A 106 -28.06 0.57 1.87
C ASP A 106 -27.18 -0.67 1.92
N GLU A 107 -26.23 -0.81 0.99
CA GLU A 107 -25.23 -1.88 1.03
C GLU A 107 -24.32 -1.74 2.24
N ILE A 108 -23.88 -0.52 2.58
CA ILE A 108 -23.08 -0.27 3.79
C ILE A 108 -23.88 -0.61 5.05
N ASN A 109 -25.14 -0.22 5.14
CA ASN A 109 -26.00 -0.56 6.27
C ASN A 109 -26.16 -2.09 6.39
N SER A 110 -26.38 -2.78 5.28
CA SER A 110 -26.48 -4.24 5.26
C SER A 110 -25.19 -4.92 5.76
N ILE A 111 -24.01 -4.40 5.36
CA ILE A 111 -22.72 -4.90 5.88
C ILE A 111 -22.60 -4.68 7.39
N LEU A 112 -22.98 -3.49 7.88
CA LEU A 112 -22.94 -3.17 9.29
C LEU A 112 -23.88 -4.07 10.11
N ASP A 113 -25.07 -4.36 9.60
CA ASP A 113 -26.06 -5.21 10.28
C ASP A 113 -25.66 -6.68 10.29
N ALA A 114 -25.05 -7.17 9.21
CA ALA A 114 -24.50 -8.52 9.13
C ALA A 114 -23.27 -8.71 10.05
N THR A 115 -22.59 -7.60 10.45
CA THR A 115 -21.39 -7.66 11.27
C THR A 115 -21.71 -7.82 12.73
N LYS A 116 -21.62 -9.07 13.27
CA LYS A 116 -21.95 -9.39 14.67
C LYS A 116 -20.91 -8.87 15.67
N ASN A 117 -19.63 -8.84 15.29
CA ASN A 117 -18.56 -8.40 16.19
C ASN A 117 -18.56 -6.87 16.29
N LEU A 118 -18.77 -6.34 17.48
CA LEU A 118 -18.87 -4.91 17.75
C LEU A 118 -17.59 -4.15 17.36
N LYS A 119 -16.41 -4.74 17.60
CA LYS A 119 -15.13 -4.13 17.21
C LYS A 119 -15.02 -3.99 15.68
N HIS A 120 -15.39 -5.03 14.93
CA HIS A 120 -15.37 -4.98 13.47
C HIS A 120 -16.42 -4.00 12.95
N LYS A 121 -17.62 -3.99 13.53
CA LYS A 121 -18.67 -3.02 13.17
C LYS A 121 -18.20 -1.58 13.39
N ALA A 122 -17.55 -1.30 14.51
CA ALA A 122 -16.98 0.03 14.79
C ALA A 122 -15.87 0.42 13.79
N ILE A 123 -14.99 -0.52 13.42
CA ILE A 123 -13.95 -0.29 12.43
C ILE A 123 -14.59 0.10 11.07
N ILE A 124 -15.53 -0.69 10.58
CA ILE A 124 -16.21 -0.45 9.29
C ILE A 124 -16.94 0.90 9.30
N ALA A 125 -17.70 1.18 10.37
CA ALA A 125 -18.41 2.43 10.52
C ALA A 125 -17.46 3.64 10.54
N THR A 126 -16.33 3.54 11.25
CA THR A 126 -15.34 4.62 11.31
C THR A 126 -14.65 4.82 9.96
N MET A 127 -14.31 3.73 9.26
CA MET A 127 -13.75 3.81 7.90
C MET A 127 -14.70 4.51 6.94
N TYR A 128 -15.96 4.12 6.94
CA TYR A 128 -16.96 4.71 6.05
C TYR A 128 -17.24 6.18 6.39
N SER A 129 -17.49 6.49 7.67
CA SER A 129 -17.86 7.84 8.10
C SER A 129 -16.73 8.86 7.97
N GLY A 130 -15.48 8.44 8.16
CA GLY A 130 -14.32 9.32 8.13
C GLY A 130 -13.48 9.22 6.86
N GLY A 131 -13.81 8.33 5.93
CA GLY A 131 -12.98 8.07 4.75
C GLY A 131 -11.58 7.57 5.10
N LEU A 132 -11.48 6.72 6.15
CA LEU A 132 -10.21 6.21 6.65
C LEU A 132 -9.80 4.92 5.92
N ARG A 133 -8.47 4.78 5.72
CA ARG A 133 -7.91 3.49 5.30
C ARG A 133 -7.87 2.51 6.48
N VAL A 134 -7.89 1.21 6.20
CA VAL A 134 -7.76 0.16 7.23
C VAL A 134 -6.55 0.42 8.15
N SER A 135 -5.38 0.72 7.56
CA SER A 135 -4.18 1.01 8.33
C SER A 135 -4.28 2.26 9.20
N GLU A 136 -5.08 3.23 8.84
CA GLU A 136 -5.30 4.45 9.64
C GLU A 136 -6.20 4.14 10.84
N VAL A 137 -7.27 3.36 10.64
CA VAL A 137 -8.17 2.98 11.73
C VAL A 137 -7.51 2.09 12.77
N VAL A 138 -6.66 1.13 12.33
CA VAL A 138 -5.95 0.22 13.24
C VAL A 138 -4.98 0.96 14.17
N HIS A 139 -4.45 2.10 13.73
CA HIS A 139 -3.52 2.93 14.51
C HIS A 139 -4.20 4.16 15.14
N LEU A 140 -5.53 4.22 15.15
CA LEU A 140 -6.27 5.33 15.73
C LEU A 140 -6.25 5.22 17.27
N HIS A 141 -5.86 6.29 17.94
CA HIS A 141 -5.92 6.42 19.40
C HIS A 141 -7.19 7.14 19.82
N TYR A 142 -7.60 6.93 21.06
CA TYR A 142 -8.79 7.60 21.63
C TYR A 142 -8.66 9.12 21.58
N ASP A 143 -7.46 9.65 21.85
CA ASP A 143 -7.17 11.08 21.85
C ASP A 143 -7.20 11.72 20.45
N ASP A 144 -7.23 10.91 19.40
CA ASP A 144 -7.36 11.38 18.04
C ASP A 144 -8.82 11.74 17.68
N ILE A 145 -9.78 11.36 18.54
CA ILE A 145 -11.22 11.57 18.32
C ILE A 145 -11.69 12.77 19.13
N SER A 146 -11.93 13.88 18.47
CA SER A 146 -12.52 15.08 19.09
C SER A 146 -14.04 15.05 18.97
N ARG A 147 -14.73 14.81 20.09
CA ARG A 147 -16.19 14.85 20.15
C ARG A 147 -16.72 16.29 19.99
N SER A 148 -16.04 17.27 20.56
CA SER A 148 -16.42 18.69 20.48
C SER A 148 -16.35 19.21 19.05
N ASN A 149 -15.29 18.84 18.32
CA ASN A 149 -15.07 19.28 16.93
C ASN A 149 -15.65 18.32 15.91
N LYS A 150 -16.26 17.19 16.34
CA LYS A 150 -16.78 16.12 15.47
C LYS A 150 -15.74 15.69 14.42
N SER A 151 -14.47 15.58 14.83
CA SER A 151 -13.35 15.32 13.92
C SER A 151 -12.44 14.22 14.43
N ILE A 152 -11.74 13.59 13.50
CA ILE A 152 -10.72 12.57 13.76
C ILE A 152 -9.40 13.10 13.23
N HIS A 153 -8.35 13.10 14.07
CA HIS A 153 -6.98 13.40 13.68
C HIS A 153 -6.31 12.11 13.17
N ILE A 154 -5.89 12.10 11.92
CA ILE A 154 -5.24 10.96 11.29
C ILE A 154 -3.77 11.27 11.16
N ARG A 155 -2.97 10.55 11.96
CA ARG A 155 -1.51 10.70 12.02
C ARG A 155 -0.83 9.78 10.99
N ASN A 156 0.38 10.17 10.57
CA ASN A 156 1.27 9.32 9.76
C ASN A 156 0.61 8.69 8.54
N THR A 157 -0.16 9.46 7.77
CA THR A 157 -0.80 8.97 6.54
C THR A 157 0.23 8.40 5.56
N LYS A 158 -0.22 7.75 4.49
CA LYS A 158 0.65 7.18 3.45
C LYS A 158 1.69 8.19 2.92
N ASN A 159 1.36 9.49 2.92
CA ASN A 159 2.22 10.57 2.44
C ASN A 159 2.98 11.29 3.56
N ARG A 160 3.06 10.73 4.78
CA ARG A 160 3.70 11.34 5.96
C ARG A 160 3.13 12.72 6.32
N ARG A 161 1.85 12.96 6.01
CA ARG A 161 1.14 14.19 6.37
C ARG A 161 -0.03 13.82 7.26
N ASP A 162 -0.19 14.54 8.33
CA ASP A 162 -1.36 14.45 9.19
C ASP A 162 -2.54 15.13 8.52
N ARG A 163 -3.74 14.65 8.79
CA ARG A 163 -4.98 15.28 8.32
C ARG A 163 -6.08 15.13 9.36
N TYR A 164 -7.01 16.05 9.33
CA TYR A 164 -8.27 15.92 10.02
C TYR A 164 -9.37 15.49 9.06
N THR A 165 -10.31 14.69 9.54
CA THR A 165 -11.52 14.34 8.81
C THR A 165 -12.73 14.49 9.72
N ILE A 166 -13.90 14.72 9.13
CA ILE A 166 -15.16 14.83 9.85
C ILE A 166 -15.63 13.42 10.23
N CYS A 167 -16.11 13.23 11.45
CA CYS A 167 -16.73 11.98 11.89
C CYS A 167 -18.25 12.07 11.71
N LEU A 168 -18.76 11.54 10.62
CA LEU A 168 -20.20 11.56 10.29
C LEU A 168 -21.07 10.75 11.28
N LEU A 169 -20.46 9.87 12.09
CA LEU A 169 -21.18 9.15 13.16
C LEU A 169 -21.86 10.07 14.17
N TYR A 170 -21.41 11.31 14.29
CA TYR A 170 -21.99 12.32 15.16
C TYR A 170 -23.03 13.22 14.47
N THR A 171 -23.29 13.02 13.18
CA THR A 171 -24.28 13.80 12.44
C THR A 171 -25.62 13.07 12.31
N SER A 172 -25.70 11.80 12.69
CA SER A 172 -27.00 11.13 12.85
C SER A 172 -27.75 11.71 14.06
N PRO A 173 -29.04 12.01 13.93
CA PRO A 173 -29.83 12.44 15.07
C PRO A 173 -29.75 11.35 16.15
N SER A 174 -29.44 11.76 17.38
CA SER A 174 -29.48 10.88 18.53
C SER A 174 -30.90 10.31 18.69
N PRO A 175 -31.08 9.07 19.17
CA PRO A 175 -32.41 8.58 19.53
C PRO A 175 -33.15 9.51 20.50
N ARG A 176 -32.44 10.40 21.21
CA ARG A 176 -33.05 11.44 22.07
C ARG A 176 -33.59 12.62 21.27
N ASP A 177 -33.13 12.85 20.05
CA ASP A 177 -33.62 13.95 19.19
C ASP A 177 -34.90 13.56 18.43
N ILE A 178 -35.28 12.28 18.46
CA ILE A 178 -36.50 11.74 17.80
C ILE A 178 -37.70 11.68 18.76
N SER A 179 -37.49 11.88 20.07
CA SER A 179 -38.54 11.76 21.11
C SER A 179 -39.23 13.06 21.48
N GLY A 180 -39.16 14.07 20.60
CA GLY A 180 -39.81 15.38 20.80
C GLY A 180 -40.84 15.69 19.72
N SER A 181 -41.92 14.91 19.65
CA SER A 181 -43.18 15.30 18.98
C SER A 181 -44.33 14.63 19.62
#